data_7778c46c84e5a3415fa185035071164c
#
_entry.id   7778c46c84e5a3415fa185035071164c
#
_cell.length_a   1.000
_cell.length_b   1.000
_cell.length_c   1.000
_cell.angle_alpha   90.00
_cell.angle_beta   90.00
_cell.angle_gamma   90.00
#
_symmetry.space_group_name_H-M   'P 1'
#
loop_
_entity.id
_entity.type
_entity.pdbx_description
1 polymer ?
#
loop_
_entity_poly.entity_id
_entity_poly.type
_entity_poly.pdbx_seq_one_letter_code
_entity_poly.pdbx_strand_id
1 'polypeptide(L)'
;LKVMMTHIGGYPGRYEKGIKEILENKNPDLFISGHSHILKVMHDKELDILHMNPGAIGNYGWHKVKTILAFTVNGKEIKDLRVIEFPRKKN
;
A
#
# COMPACT_ATOMS: atom_id res chain seq x y z
N LEU A 1 -3.19 -6.24 14.92
CA LEU A 1 -2.81 -6.21 13.50
C LEU A 1 -1.32 -5.98 13.37
N LYS A 2 -0.66 -6.86 12.64
CA LYS A 2 0.77 -6.73 12.39
C LYS A 2 0.98 -6.06 11.03
N VAL A 3 1.65 -4.92 11.03
CA VAL A 3 1.85 -4.11 9.82
C VAL A 3 3.34 -4.01 9.52
N MET A 4 3.69 -4.21 8.26
CA MET A 4 5.02 -3.95 7.74
C MET A 4 4.95 -2.84 6.71
N MET A 5 5.88 -1.89 6.77
CA MET A 5 5.88 -0.74 5.88
C MET A 5 7.29 -0.49 5.35
N THR A 6 7.37 -0.18 4.07
CA THR A 6 8.63 0.24 3.44
C THR A 6 8.32 1.24 2.32
N HIS A 7 9.32 2.03 1.92
CA HIS A 7 9.13 2.98 0.84
C HIS A 7 9.04 2.27 -0.51
N ILE A 8 10.02 1.47 -0.87
CA ILE A 8 10.07 0.75 -2.15
C ILE A 8 9.86 -0.73 -1.89
N GLY A 9 8.64 -1.21 -2.14
CA GLY A 9 8.32 -2.61 -1.84
C GLY A 9 7.78 -3.41 -3.01
N GLY A 10 7.35 -2.74 -4.06
CA GLY A 10 6.66 -3.42 -5.15
C GLY A 10 5.24 -3.78 -4.76
N TYR A 11 4.73 -4.87 -5.29
CA TYR A 11 3.36 -5.32 -5.06
C TYR A 11 3.25 -6.84 -5.31
N PRO A 12 2.15 -7.49 -4.89
CA PRO A 12 1.99 -8.93 -5.11
C PRO A 12 2.21 -9.33 -6.56
N GLY A 13 3.12 -10.29 -6.75
CA GLY A 13 3.56 -10.73 -8.07
C GLY A 13 4.76 -9.99 -8.62
N ARG A 14 5.10 -8.83 -8.05
CA ARG A 14 6.25 -8.01 -8.46
C ARG A 14 6.88 -7.30 -7.29
N TYR A 15 7.14 -8.03 -6.22
CA TYR A 15 7.84 -7.47 -5.06
C TYR A 15 9.25 -7.05 -5.43
N GLU A 16 9.71 -5.97 -4.82
CA GLU A 16 11.09 -5.53 -4.93
C GLU A 16 12.02 -6.60 -4.35
N LYS A 17 13.25 -6.67 -4.85
CA LYS A 17 14.22 -7.69 -4.45
C LYS A 17 14.34 -7.77 -2.93
N GLY A 18 14.23 -8.98 -2.39
CA GLY A 18 14.35 -9.26 -0.95
C GLY A 18 13.07 -9.06 -0.16
N ILE A 19 12.08 -8.38 -0.70
CA ILE A 19 10.83 -8.09 0.03
C ILE A 19 10.01 -9.34 0.28
N LYS A 20 9.84 -10.20 -0.72
CA LYS A 20 9.05 -11.42 -0.57
C LYS A 20 9.60 -12.30 0.56
N GLU A 21 10.92 -12.43 0.63
CA GLU A 21 11.59 -13.22 1.66
C GLU A 21 11.32 -12.66 3.06
N ILE A 22 11.36 -11.33 3.21
CA ILE A 22 11.06 -10.68 4.49
C ILE A 22 9.59 -10.90 4.85
N LEU A 23 8.68 -10.77 3.89
CA LEU A 23 7.25 -10.99 4.12
C LEU A 23 6.97 -12.43 4.55
N GLU A 24 7.62 -13.40 3.94
CA GLU A 24 7.49 -14.81 4.34
C GLU A 24 7.97 -15.04 5.78
N ASN A 25 9.08 -14.41 6.16
CA ASN A 25 9.66 -14.57 7.49
C ASN A 25 8.87 -13.84 8.57
N LYS A 26 8.41 -12.63 8.30
CA LYS A 26 7.72 -11.80 9.28
C LYS A 26 6.22 -12.02 9.32
N ASN A 27 5.65 -12.49 8.23
CA ASN A 27 4.24 -12.83 8.10
C ASN A 27 3.29 -11.74 8.64
N PRO A 28 3.37 -10.51 8.11
CA PRO A 28 2.46 -9.45 8.55
C PRO A 28 1.04 -9.68 8.02
N ASP A 29 0.06 -9.02 8.64
CA ASP A 29 -1.32 -9.01 8.14
C ASP A 29 -1.48 -8.00 7.02
N LEU A 30 -0.76 -6.89 7.11
CA LEU A 30 -0.82 -5.77 6.16
C LEU A 30 0.60 -5.34 5.77
N PHE A 31 0.82 -5.20 4.47
CA PHE A 31 2.07 -4.68 3.92
C PHE A 31 1.78 -3.39 3.15
N ILE A 32 2.39 -2.28 3.59
CA ILE A 32 2.22 -0.97 2.96
C ILE A 32 3.52 -0.57 2.28
N SER A 33 3.44 -0.18 1.01
CA SER A 33 4.58 0.37 0.28
C SER A 33 4.15 1.60 -0.53
N GLY A 34 5.13 2.37 -0.99
CA GLY A 34 4.90 3.58 -1.75
C GLY A 34 5.79 3.63 -2.99
N HIS A 35 6.44 4.77 -3.21
CA HIS A 35 7.40 5.05 -4.28
C HIS A 35 6.77 5.17 -5.68
N SER A 36 5.97 4.22 -6.12
CA SER A 36 5.39 4.22 -7.47
C SER A 36 4.38 5.35 -7.70
N HIS A 37 3.81 5.90 -6.62
CA HIS A 37 2.71 6.86 -6.64
C HIS A 37 1.42 6.28 -7.25
N ILE A 38 1.34 4.97 -7.36
CA ILE A 38 0.17 4.28 -7.92
C ILE A 38 -0.65 3.70 -6.79
N LEU A 39 -1.89 4.18 -6.66
CA LEU A 39 -2.86 3.64 -5.71
C LEU A 39 -3.12 2.18 -6.04
N LYS A 40 -2.95 1.30 -5.07
CA LYS A 40 -3.16 -0.13 -5.25
C LYS A 40 -3.56 -0.77 -3.94
N VAL A 41 -4.62 -1.58 -3.97
CA VAL A 41 -5.02 -2.42 -2.85
C VAL A 41 -5.21 -3.83 -3.40
N MET A 42 -4.41 -4.77 -2.92
CA MET A 42 -4.41 -6.15 -3.43
C MET A 42 -4.23 -7.13 -2.28
N HIS A 43 -4.91 -8.26 -2.37
CA HIS A 43 -4.65 -9.38 -1.47
C HIS A 43 -3.69 -10.36 -2.14
N ASP A 44 -2.55 -10.61 -1.49
CA ASP A 44 -1.62 -11.62 -1.93
C ASP A 44 -2.11 -12.98 -1.42
N LYS A 45 -2.65 -13.78 -2.32
CA LYS A 45 -3.24 -15.08 -1.96
C LYS A 45 -2.19 -16.12 -1.55
N GLU A 46 -0.99 -15.98 -2.09
CA GLU A 46 0.11 -16.91 -1.79
C GLU A 46 0.59 -16.74 -0.35
N LEU A 47 0.75 -15.48 0.09
CA LEU A 47 1.27 -15.17 1.41
C LEU A 47 0.17 -14.82 2.43
N ASP A 48 -1.06 -14.68 1.97
CA ASP A 48 -2.21 -14.23 2.78
C ASP A 48 -1.93 -12.90 3.48
N ILE A 49 -1.53 -11.92 2.69
CA ILE A 49 -1.19 -10.58 3.16
C ILE A 49 -1.97 -9.56 2.34
N LEU A 50 -2.59 -8.59 3.02
CA LEU A 50 -3.21 -7.46 2.34
C LEU A 50 -2.11 -6.44 2.02
N HIS A 51 -2.01 -6.05 0.75
CA HIS A 51 -1.06 -5.04 0.30
C HIS A 51 -1.78 -3.75 -0.01
N MET A 52 -1.21 -2.63 0.43
CA MET A 52 -1.71 -1.30 0.11
C MET A 52 -0.58 -0.40 -0.33
N ASN A 53 -0.85 0.39 -1.38
CA ASN A 53 -0.06 1.55 -1.75
C ASN A 53 -1.04 2.71 -1.84
N PRO A 54 -0.91 3.75 -1.00
CA PRO A 54 -1.90 4.83 -0.96
C PRO A 54 -1.80 5.80 -2.14
N GLY A 55 -0.89 5.59 -3.07
CA GLY A 55 -0.62 6.54 -4.13
C GLY A 55 0.22 7.69 -3.61
N ALA A 56 -0.04 8.90 -4.06
CA ALA A 56 0.72 10.06 -3.63
C ALA A 56 -0.17 11.23 -3.27
N ILE A 57 0.14 11.89 -2.16
CA ILE A 57 -0.52 13.12 -1.71
C ILE A 57 0.26 14.37 -2.10
N GLY A 58 1.51 14.19 -2.54
CA GLY A 58 2.36 15.28 -2.98
C GLY A 58 2.10 15.75 -4.41
N ASN A 59 2.82 16.78 -4.82
CA ASN A 59 2.67 17.37 -6.16
C ASN A 59 3.68 16.83 -7.18
N TYR A 60 4.65 16.02 -6.75
CA TYR A 60 5.70 15.49 -7.63
C TYR A 60 5.37 14.07 -8.08
N GLY A 61 5.64 13.76 -9.34
CA GLY A 61 5.45 12.44 -9.91
C GLY A 61 4.46 12.46 -11.07
N TRP A 62 4.12 11.27 -11.56
CA TRP A 62 3.27 11.10 -12.74
C TRP A 62 1.79 10.88 -12.43
N HIS A 63 1.42 10.86 -11.15
CA HIS A 63 0.04 10.66 -10.74
C HIS A 63 -0.84 11.86 -11.13
N LYS A 64 -2.06 11.58 -11.54
CA LYS A 64 -3.01 12.62 -12.01
C LYS A 64 -3.86 13.17 -10.88
N VAL A 65 -4.07 12.41 -9.84
CA VAL A 65 -4.81 12.81 -8.65
C VAL A 65 -3.97 12.49 -7.42
N LYS A 66 -4.17 13.28 -6.38
CA LYS A 66 -3.58 13.00 -5.06
C LYS A 66 -4.51 12.05 -4.32
N THR A 67 -3.96 11.04 -3.69
CA THR A 67 -4.76 10.04 -2.98
C THR A 67 -4.22 9.76 -1.59
N ILE A 68 -5.12 9.42 -0.69
CA ILE A 68 -4.81 8.81 0.59
C ILE A 68 -5.78 7.65 0.81
N LEU A 69 -5.36 6.68 1.61
CA LEU A 69 -6.21 5.60 2.07
C LEU A 69 -6.55 5.81 3.53
N ALA A 70 -7.82 5.62 3.88
CA ALA A 70 -8.27 5.64 5.26
C ALA A 70 -8.99 4.33 5.56
N PHE A 71 -8.77 3.79 6.74
CA PHE A 71 -9.43 2.56 7.16
C PHE A 71 -9.48 2.47 8.68
N THR A 72 -10.34 1.59 9.17
CA THR A 72 -10.48 1.33 10.60
C THR A 72 -9.89 -0.05 10.91
N VAL A 73 -9.15 -0.13 12.00
CA VAL A 73 -8.59 -1.39 12.48
C VAL A 73 -9.33 -1.82 13.75
N ASN A 74 -9.83 -3.06 13.76
CA ASN A 74 -10.44 -3.65 14.93
C ASN A 74 -9.83 -5.04 15.12
N GLY A 75 -8.87 -5.17 16.06
CA GLY A 75 -8.08 -6.39 16.19
C GLY A 75 -7.26 -6.63 14.94
N LYS A 76 -7.52 -7.73 14.24
CA LYS A 76 -6.90 -8.04 12.94
C LYS A 76 -7.77 -7.65 11.76
N GLU A 77 -8.96 -7.12 12.02
CA GLU A 77 -9.89 -6.74 10.96
C GLU A 77 -9.59 -5.35 10.45
N ILE A 78 -9.52 -5.22 9.13
CA ILE A 78 -9.42 -3.93 8.44
C ILE A 78 -10.77 -3.69 7.79
N LYS A 79 -11.43 -2.58 8.15
CA LYS A 79 -12.74 -2.24 7.64
C LYS A 79 -12.86 -0.77 7.31
N ASP A 80 -13.93 -0.41 6.61
CA ASP A 80 -14.19 0.96 6.18
C ASP A 80 -13.04 1.52 5.33
N LEU A 81 -12.41 0.66 4.55
CA LEU A 81 -11.34 1.08 3.65
C LEU A 81 -11.91 1.99 2.57
N ARG A 82 -11.34 3.18 2.44
CA ARG A 82 -11.79 4.15 1.46
C ARG A 82 -10.63 4.95 0.91
N VAL A 83 -10.80 5.39 -0.33
CA VAL A 83 -9.87 6.28 -1.02
C VAL A 83 -10.38 7.71 -0.90
N ILE A 84 -9.51 8.61 -0.49
CA ILE A 84 -9.81 10.05 -0.49
C ILE A 84 -8.96 10.69 -1.58
N GLU A 85 -9.60 11.35 -2.52
CA GLU A 85 -8.93 11.95 -3.67
C GLU A 85 -8.94 13.46 -3.56
N PHE A 86 -7.85 14.08 -3.99
CA PHE A 86 -7.72 15.53 -4.11
C PHE A 86 -7.25 15.88 -5.51
N PRO A 87 -7.75 16.98 -6.11
CA PRO A 87 -7.26 17.41 -7.41
C PRO A 87 -5.78 17.79 -7.30
N ARG A 88 -5.01 17.40 -8.30
CA ARG A 88 -3.62 17.84 -8.38
C ARG A 88 -3.58 19.27 -8.93
N LYS A 89 -2.81 20.14 -8.27
CA LYS A 89 -2.65 21.51 -8.74
C LYS A 89 -1.92 21.53 -10.08
N LYS A 90 -2.45 22.30 -11.00
CA LYS A 90 -1.77 22.61 -12.25
C LYS A 90 -0.80 23.79 -12.01
N ASN A 91 0.41 23.61 -12.42
CA ASN A 91 1.39 24.69 -12.41
C ASN A 91 1.92 24.92 -13.81
#